data_b9154683d883943101326dae3de9f206
#
_entry.id   b9154683d883943101326dae3de9f206
#
_cell.length_a   1.000
_cell.length_b   1.000
_cell.length_c   1.000
_cell.angle_alpha   90.00
_cell.angle_beta   90.00
_cell.angle_gamma   90.00
#
_symmetry.space_group_name_H-M   'P 1'
#
loop_
_entity.id
_entity.type
_entity.pdbx_description
1 polymer ?
#
loop_
_entity_poly.entity_id
_entity_poly.type
_entity_poly.pdbx_seq_one_letter_code
_entity_poly.pdbx_strand_id
1 'polypeptide(L)'
;MTRVFIVDDHAIVRRGIRDILAEGSDIEVVGEAQDYAEMRAKLRDCQVDLLLLDVNLPGKNGIDILKVLHEENPKLRVLMLSMYPEDQYAVRALKAGAFGYLNKASAPEQLQDAVKQIMAGRKYITPDMAQSLADNLSGNSDELPHIRLSDREYQTLCLMASGQRLADIAATLSLSPKTVSVYRARILEKMDMTNNAELTHYALKHGLVE
;
A
#
# COMPACT_ATOMS: atom_id res chain seq x y z
N MET A 1 4.55 26.23 -2.66
CA MET A 1 4.66 25.18 -3.69
C MET A 1 4.96 23.86 -2.98
N THR A 2 4.10 22.87 -3.12
CA THR A 2 4.22 21.56 -2.45
C THR A 2 5.14 20.65 -3.25
N ARG A 3 6.22 20.19 -2.65
CA ARG A 3 7.21 19.32 -3.30
C ARG A 3 6.81 17.86 -3.12
N VAL A 4 6.42 17.22 -4.22
CA VAL A 4 5.95 15.84 -4.25
C VAL A 4 7.03 14.94 -4.84
N PHE A 5 7.26 13.78 -4.23
CA PHE A 5 8.12 12.73 -4.77
C PHE A 5 7.26 11.48 -5.04
N ILE A 6 7.46 10.84 -6.20
CA ILE A 6 6.64 9.70 -6.64
C ILE A 6 7.47 8.42 -6.64
N VAL A 7 6.95 7.36 -6.02
CA VAL A 7 7.58 6.03 -6.01
C VAL A 7 6.58 4.99 -6.49
N ASP A 8 6.80 4.47 -7.68
CA ASP A 8 5.96 3.48 -8.35
C ASP A 8 6.80 2.77 -9.41
N ASP A 9 6.70 1.47 -9.59
CA ASP A 9 7.49 0.74 -10.59
C ASP A 9 6.93 0.87 -12.02
N HIS A 10 5.67 1.30 -12.16
CA HIS A 10 5.00 1.48 -13.45
C HIS A 10 5.21 2.90 -14.02
N ALA A 11 6.04 3.04 -15.04
CA ALA A 11 6.35 4.34 -15.66
C ALA A 11 5.13 5.09 -16.19
N ILE A 12 4.11 4.36 -16.68
CA ILE A 12 2.85 4.96 -17.18
C ILE A 12 2.06 5.58 -16.01
N VAL A 13 2.02 4.91 -14.87
CA VAL A 13 1.34 5.42 -13.66
C VAL A 13 2.04 6.67 -13.15
N ARG A 14 3.39 6.65 -13.03
CA ARG A 14 4.14 7.85 -12.63
C ARG A 14 3.88 9.03 -13.53
N ARG A 15 3.86 8.80 -14.86
CA ARG A 15 3.55 9.85 -15.83
C ARG A 15 2.14 10.40 -15.63
N GLY A 16 1.13 9.53 -15.50
CA GLY A 16 -0.25 9.95 -15.26
C GLY A 16 -0.41 10.75 -13.97
N ILE A 17 0.21 10.32 -12.88
CA ILE A 17 0.23 11.03 -11.59
C ILE A 17 0.86 12.42 -11.76
N ARG A 18 1.99 12.52 -12.45
CA ARG A 18 2.66 13.79 -12.71
C ARG A 18 1.77 14.74 -13.53
N ASP A 19 1.13 14.23 -14.58
CA ASP A 19 0.26 15.03 -15.44
C ASP A 19 -0.95 15.58 -14.63
N ILE A 20 -1.57 14.74 -13.76
CA ILE A 20 -2.65 15.17 -12.85
C ILE A 20 -2.18 16.25 -11.87
N LEU A 21 -0.99 16.07 -11.28
CA LEU A 21 -0.44 17.03 -10.33
C LEU A 21 -0.04 18.36 -10.99
N ALA A 22 0.38 18.33 -12.25
CA ALA A 22 0.75 19.53 -13.02
C ALA A 22 -0.44 20.44 -13.33
N GLU A 23 -1.68 19.94 -13.30
CA GLU A 23 -2.89 20.76 -13.41
C GLU A 23 -3.08 21.70 -12.20
N GLY A 24 -2.46 21.37 -11.07
CA GLY A 24 -2.47 22.20 -9.85
C GLY A 24 -1.33 23.21 -9.84
N SER A 25 -1.63 24.51 -9.69
CA SER A 25 -0.63 25.59 -9.73
C SER A 25 0.40 25.56 -8.59
N ASP A 26 0.14 24.83 -7.50
CA ASP A 26 0.91 24.89 -6.26
C ASP A 26 1.67 23.58 -5.93
N ILE A 27 1.79 22.66 -6.89
CA ILE A 27 2.41 21.36 -6.73
C ILE A 27 3.58 21.22 -7.71
N GLU A 28 4.72 20.74 -7.22
CA GLU A 28 5.91 20.45 -8.00
C GLU A 28 6.37 19.00 -7.75
N VAL A 29 6.51 18.22 -8.82
CA VAL A 29 7.12 16.88 -8.72
C VAL A 29 8.64 17.04 -8.75
N VAL A 30 9.28 16.91 -7.59
CA VAL A 30 10.74 17.12 -7.41
C VAL A 30 11.58 15.88 -7.67
N GLY A 31 10.93 14.71 -7.83
CA GLY A 31 11.64 13.48 -8.18
C GLY A 31 10.73 12.27 -8.31
N GLU A 32 11.27 11.24 -8.93
CA GLU A 32 10.59 9.96 -9.14
C GLU A 32 11.57 8.81 -8.90
N ALA A 33 11.05 7.66 -8.46
CA ALA A 33 11.79 6.42 -8.33
C ALA A 33 10.91 5.21 -8.70
N GLN A 34 11.53 4.15 -9.19
CA GLN A 34 10.84 2.92 -9.55
C GLN A 34 10.95 1.83 -8.48
N ASP A 35 11.86 1.98 -7.52
CA ASP A 35 12.08 1.02 -6.44
C ASP A 35 12.64 1.70 -5.18
N TYR A 36 12.79 0.91 -4.12
CA TYR A 36 13.29 1.37 -2.84
C TYR A 36 14.72 1.90 -2.89
N ALA A 37 15.61 1.28 -3.67
CA ALA A 37 17.03 1.67 -3.72
C ALA A 37 17.16 3.03 -4.40
N GLU A 38 16.49 3.22 -5.53
CA GLU A 38 16.48 4.49 -6.26
C GLU A 38 15.83 5.61 -5.42
N MET A 39 14.70 5.31 -4.76
CA MET A 39 14.05 6.24 -3.83
C MET A 39 15.04 6.71 -2.75
N ARG A 40 15.73 5.77 -2.09
CA ARG A 40 16.68 6.09 -1.00
C ARG A 40 17.84 6.95 -1.49
N ALA A 41 18.35 6.71 -2.69
CA ALA A 41 19.42 7.48 -3.27
C ALA A 41 18.98 8.93 -3.53
N LYS A 42 17.84 9.11 -4.18
CA LYS A 42 17.34 10.43 -4.59
C LYS A 42 16.77 11.28 -3.44
N LEU A 43 16.11 10.66 -2.45
CA LEU A 43 15.53 11.38 -1.30
C LEU A 43 16.58 12.09 -0.43
N ARG A 44 17.84 11.67 -0.47
CA ARG A 44 18.91 12.31 0.29
C ARG A 44 19.19 13.74 -0.16
N ASP A 45 19.02 13.99 -1.45
CA ASP A 45 19.36 15.26 -2.09
C ASP A 45 18.12 16.13 -2.37
N CYS A 46 16.91 15.61 -2.06
CA CYS A 46 15.66 16.29 -2.32
C CYS A 46 14.96 16.72 -1.02
N GLN A 47 14.45 17.94 -1.01
CA GLN A 47 13.49 18.35 0.01
C GLN A 47 12.08 17.97 -0.46
N VAL A 48 11.41 17.09 0.29
CA VAL A 48 10.10 16.53 -0.04
C VAL A 48 9.10 16.85 1.06
N ASP A 49 7.94 17.38 0.67
CA ASP A 49 6.85 17.69 1.59
C ASP A 49 5.83 16.54 1.64
N LEU A 50 5.67 15.82 0.53
CA LEU A 50 4.78 14.67 0.39
C LEU A 50 5.39 13.58 -0.49
N LEU A 51 5.41 12.36 0.01
CA LEU A 51 5.79 11.17 -0.73
C LEU A 51 4.53 10.42 -1.19
N LEU A 52 4.41 10.17 -2.49
CA LEU A 52 3.44 9.23 -3.06
C LEU A 52 4.15 7.88 -3.18
N LEU A 53 3.65 6.86 -2.49
CA LEU A 53 4.34 5.57 -2.35
C LEU A 53 3.42 4.42 -2.75
N ASP A 54 3.81 3.69 -3.78
CA ASP A 54 3.11 2.46 -4.15
C ASP A 54 3.28 1.37 -3.07
N VAL A 55 2.18 0.65 -2.81
CA VAL A 55 2.19 -0.55 -1.96
C VAL A 55 3.01 -1.67 -2.61
N ASN A 56 2.93 -1.81 -3.93
CA ASN A 56 3.53 -2.90 -4.69
C ASN A 56 4.84 -2.48 -5.35
N LEU A 57 5.92 -2.46 -4.60
CA LEU A 57 7.24 -2.22 -5.18
C LEU A 57 8.07 -3.50 -5.30
N PRO A 58 8.94 -3.58 -6.31
CA PRO A 58 9.87 -4.69 -6.47
C PRO A 58 10.71 -4.90 -5.22
N GLY A 59 10.77 -6.14 -4.75
CA GLY A 59 11.62 -6.56 -3.63
C GLY A 59 11.14 -6.15 -2.24
N LYS A 60 10.54 -4.97 -2.05
CA LYS A 60 10.09 -4.50 -0.72
C LYS A 60 8.67 -3.96 -0.77
N ASN A 61 7.83 -4.35 0.20
CA ASN A 61 6.46 -3.84 0.29
C ASN A 61 6.45 -2.36 0.69
N GLY A 62 5.58 -1.55 0.07
CA GLY A 62 5.46 -0.11 0.37
C GLY A 62 5.10 0.18 1.83
N ILE A 63 4.30 -0.67 2.48
CA ILE A 63 3.97 -0.49 3.91
C ILE A 63 5.21 -0.74 4.79
N ASP A 64 6.07 -1.71 4.45
CA ASP A 64 7.33 -1.91 5.17
C ASP A 64 8.29 -0.74 4.95
N ILE A 65 8.29 -0.14 3.74
CA ILE A 65 9.06 1.07 3.45
C ILE A 65 8.53 2.24 4.27
N LEU A 66 7.21 2.41 4.33
CA LEU A 66 6.55 3.46 5.12
C LEU A 66 6.95 3.40 6.59
N LYS A 67 6.96 2.21 7.21
CA LYS A 67 7.39 2.03 8.61
C LYS A 67 8.82 2.54 8.83
N VAL A 68 9.74 2.17 7.95
CA VAL A 68 11.14 2.63 8.01
C VAL A 68 11.22 4.16 7.84
N LEU A 69 10.50 4.72 6.87
CA LEU A 69 10.49 6.16 6.65
C LEU A 69 9.88 6.93 7.82
N HIS A 70 8.84 6.39 8.43
CA HIS A 70 8.18 7.00 9.59
C HIS A 70 9.09 7.01 10.84
N GLU A 71 9.88 5.95 11.05
CA GLU A 71 10.87 5.89 12.11
C GLU A 71 12.02 6.89 11.90
N GLU A 72 12.52 7.01 10.66
CA GLU A 72 13.64 7.89 10.30
C GLU A 72 13.23 9.37 10.23
N ASN A 73 12.04 9.65 9.70
CA ASN A 73 11.52 11.01 9.53
C ASN A 73 9.99 11.06 9.77
N PRO A 74 9.56 11.17 11.04
CA PRO A 74 8.12 11.20 11.39
C PRO A 74 7.36 12.41 10.81
N LYS A 75 8.06 13.42 10.29
CA LYS A 75 7.46 14.61 9.68
C LYS A 75 7.16 14.44 8.19
N LEU A 76 7.76 13.45 7.53
CA LEU A 76 7.50 13.17 6.12
C LEU A 76 6.07 12.65 5.98
N ARG A 77 5.27 13.36 5.22
CA ARG A 77 3.92 12.91 4.89
C ARG A 77 3.96 11.89 3.78
N VAL A 78 3.27 10.79 3.95
CA VAL A 78 3.21 9.72 2.94
C VAL A 78 1.76 9.42 2.61
N LEU A 79 1.43 9.51 1.31
CA LEU A 79 0.18 9.02 0.74
C LEU A 79 0.47 7.70 0.03
N MET A 80 -0.16 6.63 0.52
CA MET A 80 -0.03 5.32 -0.12
C MET A 80 -0.89 5.24 -1.37
N LEU A 81 -0.33 4.69 -2.44
CA LEU A 81 -1.03 4.40 -3.69
C LEU A 81 -1.12 2.89 -3.88
N SER A 82 -2.25 2.39 -4.40
CA SER A 82 -2.39 0.95 -4.64
C SER A 82 -3.46 0.65 -5.69
N MET A 83 -3.32 -0.49 -6.36
CA MET A 83 -4.40 -1.07 -7.18
C MET A 83 -5.42 -1.85 -6.32
N TYR A 84 -5.11 -2.11 -5.05
CA TYR A 84 -6.01 -2.84 -4.16
C TYR A 84 -7.06 -1.90 -3.55
N PRO A 85 -8.27 -2.44 -3.25
CA PRO A 85 -9.31 -1.69 -2.57
C PRO A 85 -8.87 -1.11 -1.22
N GLU A 86 -9.52 -0.01 -0.83
CA GLU A 86 -9.17 0.74 0.39
C GLU A 86 -9.44 -0.05 1.67
N ASP A 87 -10.50 -0.85 1.70
CA ASP A 87 -10.93 -1.67 2.84
C ASP A 87 -9.86 -2.68 3.28
N GLN A 88 -9.03 -3.16 2.34
CA GLN A 88 -8.03 -4.20 2.60
C GLN A 88 -6.72 -3.65 3.18
N TYR A 89 -6.25 -2.52 2.68
CA TYR A 89 -4.89 -2.03 2.98
C TYR A 89 -4.85 -0.70 3.70
N ALA A 90 -5.92 0.11 3.63
CA ALA A 90 -5.90 1.45 4.20
C ALA A 90 -5.68 1.44 5.71
N VAL A 91 -6.35 0.54 6.44
CA VAL A 91 -6.17 0.40 7.89
C VAL A 91 -4.73 0.06 8.26
N ARG A 92 -4.09 -0.86 7.53
CA ARG A 92 -2.69 -1.23 7.73
C ARG A 92 -1.76 -0.06 7.44
N ALA A 93 -1.97 0.65 6.34
CA ALA A 93 -1.21 1.83 5.96
C ALA A 93 -1.33 2.95 7.00
N LEU A 94 -2.54 3.26 7.44
CA LEU A 94 -2.79 4.29 8.45
C LEU A 94 -2.18 3.95 9.82
N LYS A 95 -2.24 2.68 10.24
CA LYS A 95 -1.55 2.18 11.45
C LYS A 95 -0.03 2.26 11.32
N ALA A 96 0.53 2.09 10.11
CA ALA A 96 1.96 2.21 9.82
C ALA A 96 2.45 3.68 9.72
N GLY A 97 1.55 4.67 9.83
CA GLY A 97 1.90 6.08 9.84
C GLY A 97 1.58 6.83 8.53
N ALA A 98 0.85 6.24 7.58
CA ALA A 98 0.40 6.95 6.40
C ALA A 98 -0.51 8.14 6.74
N PHE A 99 -0.42 9.20 5.94
CA PHE A 99 -1.35 10.32 5.98
C PHE A 99 -2.62 10.07 5.17
N GLY A 100 -2.61 9.06 4.30
CA GLY A 100 -3.76 8.63 3.54
C GLY A 100 -3.44 7.40 2.70
N TYR A 101 -4.47 6.87 2.09
CA TYR A 101 -4.41 5.78 1.13
C TYR A 101 -5.32 6.15 -0.04
N LEU A 102 -4.90 5.87 -1.26
CA LEU A 102 -5.65 6.19 -2.47
C LEU A 102 -5.56 5.01 -3.44
N ASN A 103 -6.71 4.57 -3.93
CA ASN A 103 -6.74 3.60 -5.03
C ASN A 103 -6.28 4.27 -6.33
N LYS A 104 -5.35 3.65 -7.04
CA LYS A 104 -4.81 4.18 -8.31
C LYS A 104 -5.90 4.36 -9.38
N ALA A 105 -6.98 3.58 -9.35
CA ALA A 105 -8.10 3.74 -10.26
C ALA A 105 -8.89 5.05 -10.01
N SER A 106 -8.94 5.52 -8.76
CA SER A 106 -9.60 6.77 -8.35
C SER A 106 -8.66 7.98 -8.35
N ALA A 107 -7.37 7.78 -8.62
CA ALA A 107 -6.36 8.85 -8.55
C ALA A 107 -6.69 10.07 -9.45
N PRO A 108 -7.18 9.92 -10.69
CA PRO A 108 -7.48 11.08 -11.55
C PRO A 108 -8.44 12.07 -10.90
N GLU A 109 -9.39 11.62 -10.11
CA GLU A 109 -10.44 12.44 -9.52
C GLU A 109 -10.10 12.93 -8.10
N GLN A 110 -9.32 12.15 -7.36
CA GLN A 110 -9.15 12.36 -5.92
C GLN A 110 -7.75 12.80 -5.50
N LEU A 111 -6.74 12.63 -6.35
CA LEU A 111 -5.34 12.85 -5.96
C LEU A 111 -5.07 14.29 -5.53
N GLN A 112 -5.57 15.29 -6.28
CA GLN A 112 -5.33 16.69 -5.94
C GLN A 112 -5.96 17.07 -4.60
N ASP A 113 -7.16 16.55 -4.31
CA ASP A 113 -7.84 16.80 -3.04
C ASP A 113 -7.14 16.09 -1.88
N ALA A 114 -6.65 14.87 -2.09
CA ALA A 114 -5.84 14.14 -1.12
C ALA A 114 -4.56 14.94 -0.78
N VAL A 115 -3.85 15.44 -1.78
CA VAL A 115 -2.66 16.29 -1.58
C VAL A 115 -2.99 17.54 -0.78
N LYS A 116 -4.04 18.28 -1.15
CA LYS A 116 -4.46 19.50 -0.43
C LYS A 116 -4.81 19.23 1.03
N GLN A 117 -5.57 18.17 1.31
CA GLN A 117 -5.94 17.79 2.69
C GLN A 117 -4.71 17.43 3.52
N ILE A 118 -3.82 16.61 2.97
CA ILE A 118 -2.58 16.19 3.64
C ILE A 118 -1.68 17.38 3.92
N MET A 119 -1.54 18.31 2.96
CA MET A 119 -0.73 19.51 3.14
C MET A 119 -1.33 20.48 4.14
N ALA A 120 -2.66 20.47 4.32
CA ALA A 120 -3.34 21.19 5.43
C ALA A 120 -3.17 20.51 6.80
N GLY A 121 -2.37 19.43 6.91
CA GLY A 121 -2.11 18.70 8.15
C GLY A 121 -3.20 17.68 8.54
N ARG A 122 -4.16 17.41 7.65
CA ARG A 122 -5.24 16.44 7.89
C ARG A 122 -4.91 15.12 7.22
N LYS A 123 -5.32 14.01 7.83
CA LYS A 123 -5.27 12.71 7.14
C LYS A 123 -6.34 12.68 6.04
N TYR A 124 -5.98 12.11 4.88
CA TYR A 124 -6.93 11.82 3.83
C TYR A 124 -7.58 10.46 4.12
N ILE A 125 -8.85 10.50 4.47
CA ILE A 125 -9.65 9.33 4.85
C ILE A 125 -10.98 9.42 4.10
N THR A 126 -11.26 8.44 3.24
CA THR A 126 -12.55 8.33 2.56
C THR A 126 -13.63 7.80 3.52
N PRO A 127 -14.92 7.95 3.21
CA PRO A 127 -16.00 7.36 4.01
C PRO A 127 -15.84 5.85 4.21
N ASP A 128 -15.42 5.11 3.20
CA ASP A 128 -15.23 3.66 3.25
C ASP A 128 -14.07 3.28 4.17
N MET A 129 -12.96 4.03 4.10
CA MET A 129 -11.87 3.87 5.08
C MET A 129 -12.31 4.17 6.51
N ALA A 130 -13.13 5.21 6.70
CA ALA A 130 -13.63 5.57 8.01
C ALA A 130 -14.51 4.47 8.60
N GLN A 131 -15.37 3.85 7.78
CA GLN A 131 -16.16 2.70 8.18
C GLN A 131 -15.28 1.51 8.56
N SER A 132 -14.31 1.16 7.71
CA SER A 132 -13.35 0.07 7.97
C SER A 132 -12.53 0.30 9.25
N LEU A 133 -12.14 1.55 9.54
CA LEU A 133 -11.47 1.90 10.79
C LEU A 133 -12.39 1.73 12.00
N ALA A 134 -13.65 2.17 11.90
CA ALA A 134 -14.65 2.03 12.97
C ALA A 134 -14.93 0.56 13.26
N ASP A 135 -15.09 -0.27 12.23
CA ASP A 135 -15.30 -1.72 12.36
C ASP A 135 -14.10 -2.40 13.04
N ASN A 136 -12.87 -2.00 12.67
CA ASN A 136 -11.64 -2.46 13.32
C ASN A 136 -11.49 -2.03 14.79
N LEU A 137 -12.10 -0.92 15.19
CA LEU A 137 -12.09 -0.45 16.58
C LEU A 137 -13.21 -1.08 17.42
N SER A 138 -14.35 -1.40 16.79
CA SER A 138 -15.54 -1.89 17.46
C SER A 138 -15.57 -3.42 17.59
N GLY A 139 -14.85 -4.12 16.75
CA GLY A 139 -14.80 -5.57 16.71
C GLY A 139 -13.58 -6.12 17.45
N ASN A 140 -13.65 -7.40 17.81
CA ASN A 140 -12.53 -8.21 18.29
C ASN A 140 -11.51 -8.44 17.14
N SER A 141 -10.97 -7.35 16.59
CA SER A 141 -10.05 -7.40 15.44
C SER A 141 -8.77 -8.19 15.74
N ASP A 142 -8.40 -8.29 17.02
CA ASP A 142 -7.25 -9.10 17.45
C ASP A 142 -7.47 -10.61 17.31
N GLU A 143 -8.72 -11.05 17.13
CA GLU A 143 -9.06 -12.47 16.96
C GLU A 143 -9.06 -12.93 15.49
N LEU A 144 -9.10 -12.02 14.51
CA LEU A 144 -9.10 -12.41 13.10
C LEU A 144 -7.70 -12.88 12.65
N PRO A 145 -7.54 -14.14 12.21
CA PRO A 145 -6.22 -14.72 11.91
C PRO A 145 -5.39 -13.90 10.90
N HIS A 146 -6.04 -13.30 9.89
CA HIS A 146 -5.33 -12.53 8.86
C HIS A 146 -4.67 -11.24 9.39
N ILE A 147 -5.04 -10.75 10.57
CA ILE A 147 -4.42 -9.57 11.19
C ILE A 147 -2.99 -9.88 11.65
N ARG A 148 -2.72 -11.15 12.00
CA ARG A 148 -1.40 -11.63 12.43
C ARG A 148 -0.40 -11.78 11.27
N LEU A 149 -0.87 -11.67 10.03
CA LEU A 149 -0.03 -11.77 8.85
C LEU A 149 0.81 -10.50 8.68
N SER A 150 2.08 -10.67 8.32
CA SER A 150 2.87 -9.55 7.81
C SER A 150 2.27 -9.00 6.51
N ASP A 151 2.65 -7.80 6.11
CA ASP A 151 2.07 -7.15 4.93
C ASP A 151 2.32 -7.96 3.65
N ARG A 152 3.49 -8.62 3.52
CA ARG A 152 3.79 -9.54 2.40
C ARG A 152 3.02 -10.86 2.47
N GLU A 153 2.82 -11.42 3.64
CA GLU A 153 1.98 -12.61 3.82
C GLU A 153 0.52 -12.29 3.49
N TYR A 154 0.02 -11.15 3.96
CA TYR A 154 -1.34 -10.69 3.65
C TYR A 154 -1.53 -10.49 2.14
N GLN A 155 -0.59 -9.82 1.48
CA GLN A 155 -0.58 -9.62 0.04
C GLN A 155 -0.57 -10.96 -0.72
N THR A 156 0.25 -11.90 -0.27
CA THR A 156 0.31 -13.24 -0.85
C THR A 156 -1.00 -14.01 -0.65
N LEU A 157 -1.64 -13.88 0.53
CA LEU A 157 -2.94 -14.47 0.81
C LEU A 157 -4.00 -13.97 -0.18
N CYS A 158 -4.12 -12.65 -0.37
CA CYS A 158 -5.11 -12.07 -1.28
C CYS A 158 -4.91 -12.53 -2.73
N LEU A 159 -3.67 -12.54 -3.22
CA LEU A 159 -3.35 -13.02 -4.57
C LEU A 159 -3.65 -14.52 -4.74
N MET A 160 -3.34 -15.34 -3.74
CA MET A 160 -3.68 -16.77 -3.76
C MET A 160 -5.18 -17.00 -3.75
N ALA A 161 -5.90 -16.27 -2.92
CA ALA A 161 -7.34 -16.38 -2.78
C ALA A 161 -8.08 -15.92 -4.06
N SER A 162 -7.51 -14.96 -4.80
CA SER A 162 -7.97 -14.56 -6.14
C SER A 162 -7.62 -15.57 -7.24
N GLY A 163 -7.10 -16.76 -6.90
CA GLY A 163 -6.85 -17.84 -7.83
C GLY A 163 -5.53 -17.76 -8.60
N GLN A 164 -4.61 -16.86 -8.27
CA GLN A 164 -3.32 -16.76 -8.92
C GLN A 164 -2.41 -17.94 -8.56
N ARG A 165 -1.61 -18.41 -9.54
CA ARG A 165 -0.62 -19.46 -9.32
C ARG A 165 0.60 -18.89 -8.58
N LEU A 166 1.27 -19.69 -7.77
CA LEU A 166 2.45 -19.25 -7.02
C LEU A 166 3.56 -18.65 -7.91
N ALA A 167 3.70 -19.13 -9.15
CA ALA A 167 4.66 -18.59 -10.10
C ALA A 167 4.27 -17.17 -10.57
N ASP A 168 2.98 -16.94 -10.80
CA ASP A 168 2.45 -15.65 -11.24
C ASP A 168 2.55 -14.62 -10.08
N ILE A 169 2.22 -15.06 -8.85
CA ILE A 169 2.43 -14.27 -7.64
C ILE A 169 3.90 -13.88 -7.47
N ALA A 170 4.81 -14.82 -7.70
CA ALA A 170 6.24 -14.56 -7.62
C ALA A 170 6.68 -13.47 -8.64
N ALA A 171 6.18 -13.53 -9.85
CA ALA A 171 6.44 -12.52 -10.88
C ALA A 171 5.84 -11.16 -10.47
N THR A 172 4.57 -11.12 -10.04
CA THR A 172 3.89 -9.90 -9.60
C THR A 172 4.60 -9.21 -8.43
N LEU A 173 5.09 -9.99 -7.46
CA LEU A 173 5.77 -9.46 -6.28
C LEU A 173 7.28 -9.27 -6.46
N SER A 174 7.83 -9.60 -7.64
CA SER A 174 9.27 -9.62 -7.92
C SER A 174 10.06 -10.49 -6.92
N LEU A 175 9.52 -11.68 -6.64
CA LEU A 175 10.07 -12.67 -5.71
C LEU A 175 10.40 -13.97 -6.43
N SER A 176 11.16 -14.86 -5.78
CA SER A 176 11.30 -16.23 -6.25
C SER A 176 10.06 -17.07 -5.92
N PRO A 177 9.69 -18.08 -6.76
CA PRO A 177 8.62 -19.01 -6.41
C PRO A 177 8.86 -19.74 -5.08
N LYS A 178 10.12 -19.98 -4.73
CA LYS A 178 10.51 -20.54 -3.43
C LYS A 178 10.13 -19.62 -2.27
N THR A 179 10.33 -18.32 -2.42
CA THR A 179 9.97 -17.32 -1.41
C THR A 179 8.45 -17.27 -1.21
N VAL A 180 7.68 -17.28 -2.30
CA VAL A 180 6.21 -17.32 -2.24
C VAL A 180 5.71 -18.61 -1.58
N SER A 181 6.36 -19.74 -1.84
CA SER A 181 6.05 -21.00 -1.16
C SER A 181 6.30 -20.94 0.35
N VAL A 182 7.34 -20.24 0.77
CA VAL A 182 7.60 -19.99 2.21
C VAL A 182 6.51 -19.11 2.82
N TYR A 183 6.09 -18.05 2.14
CA TYR A 183 4.97 -17.22 2.62
C TYR A 183 3.68 -18.04 2.71
N ARG A 184 3.36 -18.85 1.70
CA ARG A 184 2.21 -19.76 1.75
C ARG A 184 2.23 -20.65 3.00
N ALA A 185 3.37 -21.28 3.28
CA ALA A 185 3.50 -22.15 4.45
C ALA A 185 3.26 -21.39 5.76
N ARG A 186 3.85 -20.19 5.89
CA ARG A 186 3.66 -19.32 7.07
C ARG A 186 2.22 -18.82 7.21
N ILE A 187 1.55 -18.51 6.09
CA ILE A 187 0.13 -18.11 6.09
C ILE A 187 -0.72 -19.24 6.64
N LEU A 188 -0.56 -20.46 6.12
CA LEU A 188 -1.30 -21.63 6.59
C LEU A 188 -1.07 -21.88 8.10
N GLU A 189 0.16 -21.78 8.56
CA GLU A 189 0.52 -21.94 9.97
C GLU A 189 -0.12 -20.84 10.84
N LYS A 190 0.04 -19.55 10.48
CA LYS A 190 -0.47 -18.43 11.28
C LYS A 190 -1.99 -18.36 11.31
N MET A 191 -2.65 -18.83 10.25
CA MET A 191 -4.10 -18.85 10.13
C MET A 191 -4.72 -20.16 10.64
N ASP A 192 -3.90 -21.13 11.07
CA ASP A 192 -4.33 -22.46 11.50
C ASP A 192 -5.17 -23.18 10.43
N MET A 193 -4.67 -23.15 9.17
CA MET A 193 -5.34 -23.72 8.00
C MET A 193 -4.42 -24.75 7.32
N THR A 194 -5.03 -25.73 6.63
CA THR A 194 -4.28 -26.87 6.08
C THR A 194 -4.04 -26.80 4.59
N ASN A 195 -4.86 -26.04 3.85
CA ASN A 195 -4.82 -25.98 2.40
C ASN A 195 -5.32 -24.65 1.83
N ASN A 196 -5.08 -24.44 0.53
CA ASN A 196 -5.46 -23.20 -0.15
C ASN A 196 -7.00 -23.01 -0.24
N ALA A 197 -7.79 -24.08 -0.28
CA ALA A 197 -9.23 -23.95 -0.36
C ALA A 197 -9.81 -23.33 0.91
N GLU A 198 -9.27 -23.68 2.08
CA GLU A 198 -9.61 -23.05 3.35
C GLU A 198 -9.24 -21.57 3.37
N LEU A 199 -8.03 -21.21 2.86
CA LEU A 199 -7.60 -19.82 2.73
C LEU A 199 -8.52 -19.02 1.81
N THR A 200 -8.89 -19.57 0.65
CA THR A 200 -9.79 -18.92 -0.31
C THR A 200 -11.19 -18.73 0.29
N HIS A 201 -11.73 -19.78 0.92
CA HIS A 201 -13.04 -19.69 1.58
C HIS A 201 -13.04 -18.62 2.68
N TYR A 202 -12.00 -18.59 3.49
CA TYR A 202 -11.81 -17.58 4.53
C TYR A 202 -11.76 -16.17 3.95
N ALA A 203 -10.95 -15.97 2.89
CA ALA A 203 -10.76 -14.68 2.27
C ALA A 203 -12.06 -14.10 1.67
N LEU A 204 -12.83 -14.95 0.97
CA LEU A 204 -14.14 -14.59 0.44
C LEU A 204 -15.13 -14.25 1.57
N LYS A 205 -15.18 -15.08 2.62
CA LYS A 205 -16.08 -14.86 3.77
C LYS A 205 -15.83 -13.54 4.51
N HIS A 206 -14.57 -13.09 4.53
CA HIS A 206 -14.15 -11.88 5.23
C HIS A 206 -13.93 -10.68 4.29
N GLY A 207 -14.36 -10.77 3.02
CA GLY A 207 -14.24 -9.67 2.05
C GLY A 207 -12.79 -9.28 1.71
N LEU A 208 -11.83 -10.20 1.90
CA LEU A 208 -10.43 -9.93 1.56
C LEU A 208 -10.17 -10.02 0.04
N VAL A 209 -11.04 -10.66 -0.68
CA VAL A 209 -11.08 -10.79 -2.15
C VAL A 209 -12.53 -10.88 -2.61
N GLU A 210 -12.77 -10.51 -3.89
CA GLU A 210 -14.07 -10.62 -4.57
C GLU A 210 -14.28 -12.00 -5.20
#